data_b134eda9b9a0115ebb52b5a8392671f8
#
_entry.id   b134eda9b9a0115ebb52b5a8392671f8
#
_cell.length_a   1.000
_cell.length_b   1.000
_cell.length_c   1.000
_cell.angle_alpha   90.00
_cell.angle_beta   90.00
_cell.angle_gamma   90.00
#
_symmetry.space_group_name_H-M   'P 1'
#
loop_
_entity.id
_entity.type
_entity.pdbx_description
1 polymer ?
#
loop_
_entity_poly.entity_id
_entity_poly.type
_entity_poly.pdbx_seq_one_letter_code
_entity_poly.pdbx_strand_id
1 'polypeptide(L)'
;MATGLEVAEVFRRHGETYRQVHAEHLGRTERRVMGAIAACRTAALGGHAEFCQDCGLVRCAYNSCRNRHCPKCQGLARAEWLADRQAELLPVPYFHVVFTVPAQIAAIAFQNKATVYAILFRAAAETLRTIAADPRHLGAEIGVVAVMHSWGQTLQHHPHIHCLVPGGGLSSDGARWIACRPGFFLPVQVLSRLFRRLFLEQLQASFSGLSFFGTLAPLTDQAVFNRALAKLQRIDWVVYAKRPFAGPEQVLSYLGRYTHRVAIANSRLIALAEGQVSFRWNDYRHHGKSKVMTLTADEFIRRFLLHTLPGGFHRIRYYGFLANGHRAAKLTRCRQLLRVPPAAATPAPPTDYRERYRQLTGFSLEICPDCGGQMELLGPLPYPGSRKTSARYDTS
;
A
#
# COMPACT_ATOMS: atom_id res chain seq x y z
N MET A 1 9.16 -22.98 -14.16
CA MET A 1 8.65 -21.67 -13.68
C MET A 1 9.57 -20.59 -14.24
N ALA A 2 9.04 -19.67 -15.05
CA ALA A 2 9.87 -18.58 -15.56
C ALA A 2 10.35 -17.74 -14.38
N THR A 3 11.65 -17.74 -14.13
CA THR A 3 12.31 -16.85 -13.16
C THR A 3 12.25 -15.43 -13.72
N GLY A 4 11.10 -14.78 -13.53
CA GLY A 4 10.93 -13.40 -13.94
C GLY A 4 11.89 -12.49 -13.16
N LEU A 5 12.40 -11.46 -13.80
CA LEU A 5 13.26 -10.45 -13.20
C LEU A 5 12.59 -9.83 -11.95
N GLU A 6 13.37 -9.61 -10.89
CA GLU A 6 12.90 -9.10 -9.62
C GLU A 6 13.57 -7.80 -9.23
N VAL A 7 12.85 -6.96 -8.49
CA VAL A 7 13.43 -5.76 -7.85
C VAL A 7 14.62 -6.14 -6.95
N ALA A 8 14.54 -7.30 -6.28
CA ALA A 8 15.65 -7.81 -5.47
C ALA A 8 16.95 -8.01 -6.27
N GLU A 9 16.84 -8.39 -7.55
CA GLU A 9 17.99 -8.56 -8.43
C GLU A 9 18.69 -7.23 -8.71
N VAL A 10 17.92 -6.16 -8.94
CA VAL A 10 18.48 -4.82 -9.12
C VAL A 10 19.26 -4.38 -7.88
N PHE A 11 18.70 -4.62 -6.68
CA PHE A 11 19.39 -4.30 -5.42
C PHE A 11 20.61 -5.18 -5.15
N ARG A 12 20.60 -6.46 -5.56
CA ARG A 12 21.76 -7.35 -5.42
C ARG A 12 22.93 -6.92 -6.30
N ARG A 13 22.64 -6.58 -7.57
CA ARG A 13 23.68 -6.23 -8.55
C ARG A 13 24.21 -4.81 -8.39
N HIS A 14 23.35 -3.84 -8.06
CA HIS A 14 23.70 -2.42 -8.09
C HIS A 14 23.56 -1.72 -6.73
N GLY A 15 23.00 -2.39 -5.72
CA GLY A 15 22.70 -1.77 -4.44
C GLY A 15 23.92 -1.37 -3.62
N GLU A 16 25.04 -2.08 -3.74
CA GLU A 16 26.27 -1.72 -3.01
C GLU A 16 26.90 -0.47 -3.61
N THR A 17 27.09 -0.43 -4.91
CA THR A 17 27.57 0.78 -5.62
C THR A 17 26.69 1.99 -5.30
N TYR A 18 25.35 1.81 -5.32
CA TYR A 18 24.41 2.86 -4.96
C TYR A 18 24.64 3.37 -3.53
N ARG A 19 24.87 2.47 -2.55
CA ARG A 19 25.13 2.85 -1.14
C ARG A 19 26.42 3.63 -0.98
N GLN A 20 27.45 3.29 -1.74
CA GLN A 20 28.74 3.99 -1.72
C GLN A 20 28.64 5.38 -2.31
N VAL A 21 28.03 5.51 -3.51
CA VAL A 21 27.88 6.79 -4.22
C VAL A 21 26.98 7.76 -3.45
N HIS A 22 25.91 7.25 -2.81
CA HIS A 22 24.92 8.08 -2.13
C HIS A 22 24.99 7.97 -0.58
N ALA A 23 26.17 7.68 -0.05
CA ALA A 23 26.38 7.39 1.38
C ALA A 23 25.85 8.49 2.31
N GLU A 24 26.02 9.76 1.95
CA GLU A 24 25.63 10.93 2.73
C GLU A 24 24.13 11.20 2.71
N HIS A 25 23.42 10.73 1.68
CA HIS A 25 22.00 11.02 1.47
C HIS A 25 21.06 9.84 1.83
N LEU A 26 21.63 8.65 2.12
CA LEU A 26 20.86 7.47 2.47
C LEU A 26 20.60 7.38 3.97
N GLY A 27 19.32 7.47 4.35
CA GLY A 27 18.89 7.26 5.73
C GLY A 27 18.93 5.78 6.17
N ARG A 28 18.78 5.56 7.48
CA ARG A 28 18.72 4.19 8.04
C ARG A 28 17.58 3.36 7.48
N THR A 29 16.44 4.00 7.19
CA THR A 29 15.25 3.30 6.68
C THR A 29 15.51 2.79 5.27
N GLU A 30 16.08 3.60 4.40
CA GLU A 30 16.41 3.25 3.02
C GLU A 30 17.44 2.10 3.00
N ARG A 31 18.52 2.21 3.78
CA ARG A 31 19.54 1.15 3.91
C ARG A 31 18.92 -0.17 4.36
N ARG A 32 18.04 -0.15 5.38
CA ARG A 32 17.32 -1.33 5.87
C ARG A 32 16.42 -1.95 4.82
N VAL A 33 15.70 -1.12 4.05
CA VAL A 33 14.81 -1.58 2.97
C VAL A 33 15.61 -2.25 1.86
N MET A 34 16.72 -1.64 1.42
CA MET A 34 17.62 -2.21 0.40
C MET A 34 18.16 -3.57 0.84
N GLY A 35 18.73 -3.67 2.06
CA GLY A 35 19.27 -4.92 2.59
C GLY A 35 18.20 -6.00 2.73
N ALA A 36 17.02 -5.65 3.26
CA ALA A 36 15.93 -6.60 3.42
C ALA A 36 15.41 -7.16 2.08
N ILE A 37 15.26 -6.31 1.06
CA ILE A 37 14.81 -6.74 -0.27
C ILE A 37 15.88 -7.61 -0.95
N ALA A 38 17.17 -7.21 -0.89
CA ALA A 38 18.26 -7.97 -1.46
C ALA A 38 18.39 -9.38 -0.85
N ALA A 39 18.24 -9.48 0.47
CA ALA A 39 18.30 -10.75 1.21
C ALA A 39 17.01 -11.59 1.13
N CYS A 40 15.91 -11.05 0.63
CA CYS A 40 14.62 -11.72 0.65
C CYS A 40 14.63 -13.04 -0.13
N ARG A 41 14.26 -14.13 0.55
CA ARG A 41 14.25 -15.50 0.02
C ARG A 41 15.60 -15.92 -0.56
N THR A 42 16.66 -15.66 0.22
CA THR A 42 18.01 -16.16 -0.02
C THR A 42 18.54 -16.86 1.23
N ALA A 43 19.65 -17.57 1.09
CA ALA A 43 20.34 -18.22 2.21
C ALA A 43 20.71 -17.25 3.35
N ALA A 44 20.86 -15.96 3.06
CA ALA A 44 21.15 -14.92 4.06
C ALA A 44 20.09 -14.80 5.17
N LEU A 45 18.84 -15.24 4.92
CA LEU A 45 17.77 -15.26 5.92
C LEU A 45 17.48 -16.67 6.48
N GLY A 46 18.30 -17.68 6.14
CA GLY A 46 18.02 -19.07 6.46
C GLY A 46 16.75 -19.59 5.77
N GLY A 47 16.28 -20.75 6.22
CA GLY A 47 15.12 -21.40 5.62
C GLY A 47 14.97 -22.82 6.11
N HIS A 48 14.36 -23.66 5.27
CA HIS A 48 14.27 -25.09 5.48
C HIS A 48 14.38 -25.83 4.14
N ALA A 49 14.81 -27.07 4.20
CA ALA A 49 14.83 -27.98 3.08
C ALA A 49 13.62 -28.91 3.14
N GLU A 50 13.03 -29.18 1.99
CA GLU A 50 11.89 -30.07 1.80
C GLU A 50 12.24 -31.10 0.72
N PHE A 51 11.68 -32.29 0.83
CA PHE A 51 11.96 -33.43 -0.05
C PHE A 51 10.64 -34.05 -0.52
N CYS A 52 10.58 -34.43 -1.79
CA CYS A 52 9.46 -35.19 -2.34
C CYS A 52 9.79 -36.68 -2.37
N GLN A 53 9.00 -37.51 -1.70
CA GLN A 53 9.23 -38.95 -1.67
C GLN A 53 9.05 -39.62 -3.04
N ASP A 54 8.14 -39.09 -3.88
CA ASP A 54 7.78 -39.73 -5.13
C ASP A 54 8.81 -39.50 -6.24
N CYS A 55 9.37 -38.27 -6.37
CA CYS A 55 10.29 -37.93 -7.46
C CYS A 55 11.70 -37.54 -6.99
N GLY A 56 11.98 -37.55 -5.69
CA GLY A 56 13.30 -37.21 -5.15
C GLY A 56 13.64 -35.72 -5.19
N LEU A 57 12.71 -34.83 -5.56
CA LEU A 57 12.98 -33.40 -5.61
C LEU A 57 13.34 -32.86 -4.22
N VAL A 58 14.51 -32.21 -4.11
CA VAL A 58 14.88 -31.41 -2.93
C VAL A 58 14.65 -29.94 -3.21
N ARG A 59 13.86 -29.27 -2.37
CA ARG A 59 13.56 -27.84 -2.48
C ARG A 59 14.05 -27.09 -1.26
N CYS A 60 14.82 -26.02 -1.48
CA CYS A 60 15.19 -25.08 -0.41
C CYS A 60 14.16 -23.94 -0.36
N ALA A 61 13.41 -23.84 0.74
CA ALA A 61 12.45 -22.77 1.01
C ALA A 61 13.06 -21.73 1.94
N TYR A 62 13.60 -20.66 1.36
CA TYR A 62 14.24 -19.59 2.11
C TYR A 62 13.25 -18.61 2.73
N ASN A 63 13.55 -18.09 3.91
CA ASN A 63 12.73 -17.17 4.66
C ASN A 63 12.52 -15.84 3.94
N SER A 64 11.33 -15.27 4.14
CA SER A 64 10.97 -13.97 3.62
C SER A 64 11.46 -12.84 4.52
N CYS A 65 11.80 -11.68 3.94
CA CYS A 65 12.27 -10.52 4.70
C CYS A 65 11.14 -9.80 5.48
N ARG A 66 9.87 -10.12 5.25
CA ARG A 66 8.67 -9.50 5.83
C ARG A 66 8.64 -7.96 5.73
N ASN A 67 9.48 -7.39 4.88
CA ASN A 67 9.52 -5.94 4.70
C ASN A 67 8.34 -5.48 3.86
N ARG A 68 7.61 -4.48 4.35
CA ARG A 68 6.42 -3.94 3.65
C ARG A 68 6.71 -3.27 2.31
N HIS A 69 7.97 -3.00 1.98
CA HIS A 69 8.39 -2.47 0.68
C HIS A 69 8.82 -3.57 -0.30
N CYS A 70 8.95 -4.82 0.16
CA CYS A 70 9.37 -5.93 -0.68
C CYS A 70 8.24 -6.41 -1.58
N PRO A 71 8.39 -6.39 -2.93
CA PRO A 71 7.34 -6.84 -3.85
C PRO A 71 6.93 -8.31 -3.66
N LYS A 72 7.87 -9.16 -3.24
CA LYS A 72 7.61 -10.58 -2.95
C LYS A 72 6.75 -10.79 -1.70
N CYS A 73 7.09 -10.10 -0.60
CA CYS A 73 6.44 -10.31 0.70
C CYS A 73 5.00 -9.77 0.76
N GLN A 74 4.64 -8.86 -0.14
CA GLN A 74 3.32 -8.21 -0.09
C GLN A 74 2.18 -9.06 -0.69
N GLY A 75 2.48 -10.19 -1.33
CA GLY A 75 1.46 -11.03 -1.96
C GLY A 75 0.48 -11.63 -0.94
N LEU A 76 1.00 -12.32 0.07
CA LEU A 76 0.19 -12.96 1.12
C LEU A 76 -0.54 -11.93 1.98
N ALA A 77 0.16 -10.88 2.45
CA ALA A 77 -0.46 -9.82 3.23
C ALA A 77 -1.61 -9.12 2.48
N ARG A 78 -1.51 -9.03 1.15
CA ARG A 78 -2.61 -8.55 0.30
C ARG A 78 -3.78 -9.51 0.29
N ALA A 79 -3.54 -10.81 0.15
CA ALA A 79 -4.60 -11.82 0.13
C ALA A 79 -5.36 -11.85 1.46
N GLU A 80 -4.65 -11.81 2.57
CA GLU A 80 -5.22 -11.70 3.92
C GLU A 80 -6.09 -10.45 4.06
N TRP A 81 -5.55 -9.28 3.71
CA TRP A 81 -6.28 -8.03 3.78
C TRP A 81 -7.55 -8.04 2.92
N LEU A 82 -7.47 -8.62 1.72
CA LEU A 82 -8.63 -8.73 0.83
C LEU A 82 -9.72 -9.64 1.43
N ALA A 83 -9.34 -10.79 1.96
CA ALA A 83 -10.29 -11.71 2.61
C ALA A 83 -11.01 -11.04 3.78
N ASP A 84 -10.28 -10.33 4.65
CA ASP A 84 -10.88 -9.57 5.75
C ASP A 84 -11.86 -8.50 5.27
N ARG A 85 -11.48 -7.76 4.23
CA ARG A 85 -12.33 -6.67 3.72
C ARG A 85 -13.54 -7.18 2.95
N GLN A 86 -13.42 -8.33 2.29
CA GLN A 86 -14.55 -8.96 1.59
C GLN A 86 -15.67 -9.35 2.56
N ALA A 87 -15.32 -9.90 3.73
CA ALA A 87 -16.28 -10.21 4.79
C ALA A 87 -16.98 -8.98 5.37
N GLU A 88 -16.37 -7.79 5.25
CA GLU A 88 -16.91 -6.52 5.76
C GLU A 88 -17.76 -5.76 4.72
N LEU A 89 -17.81 -6.22 3.47
CA LEU A 89 -18.60 -5.55 2.42
C LEU A 89 -20.08 -5.49 2.76
N LEU A 90 -20.66 -4.33 2.43
CA LEU A 90 -22.11 -4.14 2.40
C LEU A 90 -22.60 -4.30 0.96
N PRO A 91 -23.82 -4.79 0.72
CA PRO A 91 -24.39 -4.96 -0.61
C PRO A 91 -24.90 -3.62 -1.19
N VAL A 92 -24.01 -2.65 -1.26
CA VAL A 92 -24.25 -1.31 -1.79
C VAL A 92 -23.16 -0.97 -2.81
N PRO A 93 -23.41 -0.04 -3.74
CA PRO A 93 -22.36 0.48 -4.61
C PRO A 93 -21.21 1.08 -3.80
N TYR A 94 -19.98 0.96 -4.29
CA TYR A 94 -18.81 1.59 -3.67
C TYR A 94 -18.21 2.61 -4.61
N PHE A 95 -17.86 3.77 -4.05
CA PHE A 95 -17.19 4.84 -4.78
C PHE A 95 -15.70 4.85 -4.48
N HIS A 96 -14.92 5.07 -5.52
CA HIS A 96 -13.48 5.27 -5.41
C HIS A 96 -13.17 6.76 -5.60
N VAL A 97 -12.74 7.41 -4.52
CA VAL A 97 -12.39 8.83 -4.51
C VAL A 97 -10.88 8.96 -4.33
N VAL A 98 -10.25 9.80 -5.15
CA VAL A 98 -8.80 10.04 -5.08
C VAL A 98 -8.55 11.52 -4.79
N PHE A 99 -7.73 11.78 -3.78
CA PHE A 99 -7.27 13.13 -3.42
C PHE A 99 -5.80 13.24 -3.77
N THR A 100 -5.45 14.19 -4.62
CA THR A 100 -4.09 14.40 -5.11
C THR A 100 -3.58 15.78 -4.71
N VAL A 101 -2.34 15.85 -4.26
CA VAL A 101 -1.68 17.13 -3.95
C VAL A 101 -0.86 17.64 -5.15
N PRO A 102 -0.74 18.98 -5.32
CA PRO A 102 0.12 19.58 -6.35
C PRO A 102 1.60 19.19 -6.20
N ALA A 103 2.36 19.32 -7.30
CA ALA A 103 3.78 18.98 -7.33
C ALA A 103 4.62 19.74 -6.29
N GLN A 104 4.28 21.00 -6.02
CA GLN A 104 4.95 21.82 -5.00
C GLN A 104 4.77 21.22 -3.58
N ILE A 105 3.57 20.72 -3.27
CA ILE A 105 3.32 20.00 -2.01
C ILE A 105 4.03 18.66 -2.01
N ALA A 106 4.14 17.98 -3.14
CA ALA A 106 4.87 16.71 -3.23
C ALA A 106 6.36 16.90 -2.89
N ALA A 107 6.97 18.02 -3.27
CA ALA A 107 8.34 18.36 -2.89
C ALA A 107 8.49 18.55 -1.36
N ILE A 108 7.59 19.31 -0.72
CA ILE A 108 7.55 19.48 0.74
C ILE A 108 7.31 18.13 1.42
N ALA A 109 6.40 17.33 0.89
CA ALA A 109 6.05 15.99 1.43
C ALA A 109 7.25 15.04 1.40
N PHE A 110 8.12 15.14 0.41
CA PHE A 110 9.30 14.29 0.33
C PHE A 110 10.25 14.51 1.52
N GLN A 111 10.46 15.75 1.91
CA GLN A 111 11.31 16.09 3.06
C GLN A 111 10.61 15.90 4.41
N ASN A 112 9.26 15.92 4.44
CA ASN A 112 8.44 15.91 5.64
C ASN A 112 7.38 14.78 5.62
N LYS A 113 7.77 13.57 5.22
CA LYS A 113 6.84 12.46 4.93
C LYS A 113 5.84 12.19 6.04
N ALA A 114 6.29 12.08 7.29
CA ALA A 114 5.41 11.73 8.41
C ALA A 114 4.30 12.77 8.62
N THR A 115 4.67 14.04 8.66
CA THR A 115 3.76 15.16 8.89
C THR A 115 2.82 15.36 7.72
N VAL A 116 3.36 15.49 6.50
CA VAL A 116 2.55 15.83 5.32
C VAL A 116 1.61 14.67 4.93
N TYR A 117 2.06 13.42 5.08
CA TYR A 117 1.20 12.26 4.85
C TYR A 117 0.09 12.13 5.90
N ALA A 118 0.35 12.49 7.16
CA ALA A 118 -0.68 12.53 8.19
C ALA A 118 -1.72 13.62 7.91
N ILE A 119 -1.29 14.80 7.45
CA ILE A 119 -2.17 15.89 7.01
C ILE A 119 -3.04 15.41 5.83
N LEU A 120 -2.43 14.77 4.84
CA LEU A 120 -3.13 14.28 3.65
C LEU A 120 -4.27 13.31 4.03
N PHE A 121 -4.03 12.39 4.96
CA PHE A 121 -5.07 11.49 5.49
C PHE A 121 -6.18 12.24 6.22
N ARG A 122 -5.83 13.16 7.13
CA ARG A 122 -6.82 13.91 7.92
C ARG A 122 -7.68 14.78 7.01
N ALA A 123 -7.05 15.58 6.14
CA ALA A 123 -7.77 16.47 5.24
C ALA A 123 -8.70 15.71 4.29
N ALA A 124 -8.28 14.58 3.72
CA ALA A 124 -9.12 13.76 2.85
C ALA A 124 -10.32 13.15 3.60
N ALA A 125 -10.07 12.57 4.77
CA ALA A 125 -11.12 11.95 5.58
C ALA A 125 -12.12 12.97 6.12
N GLU A 126 -11.65 14.10 6.62
CA GLU A 126 -12.46 15.19 7.13
C GLU A 126 -13.31 15.81 6.02
N THR A 127 -12.73 16.03 4.83
CA THR A 127 -13.46 16.50 3.65
C THR A 127 -14.65 15.59 3.32
N LEU A 128 -14.40 14.29 3.20
CA LEU A 128 -15.46 13.33 2.86
C LEU A 128 -16.56 13.30 3.92
N ARG A 129 -16.17 13.27 5.20
CA ARG A 129 -17.11 13.17 6.31
C ARG A 129 -17.95 14.43 6.47
N THR A 130 -17.33 15.62 6.35
CA THR A 130 -18.01 16.91 6.47
C THR A 130 -19.06 17.09 5.36
N ILE A 131 -18.67 16.83 4.10
CA ILE A 131 -19.60 17.00 2.98
C ILE A 131 -20.69 15.92 2.99
N ALA A 132 -20.36 14.68 3.40
CA ALA A 132 -21.37 13.63 3.50
C ALA A 132 -22.36 13.85 4.65
N ALA A 133 -21.95 14.46 5.75
CA ALA A 133 -22.82 14.76 6.88
C ALA A 133 -23.80 15.92 6.59
N ASP A 134 -23.49 16.79 5.62
CA ASP A 134 -24.35 17.92 5.24
C ASP A 134 -25.63 17.39 4.57
N PRO A 135 -26.84 17.70 5.12
CA PRO A 135 -28.12 17.25 4.54
C PRO A 135 -28.37 17.73 3.10
N ARG A 136 -27.73 18.83 2.67
CA ARG A 136 -27.82 19.31 1.27
C ARG A 136 -27.12 18.35 0.30
N HIS A 137 -26.25 17.48 0.78
CA HIS A 137 -25.51 16.50 -0.03
C HIS A 137 -25.98 15.07 0.20
N LEU A 138 -25.69 14.50 1.38
CA LEU A 138 -26.10 13.14 1.74
C LEU A 138 -26.82 13.08 3.08
N GLY A 139 -26.39 13.85 4.08
CA GLY A 139 -26.97 13.86 5.43
C GLY A 139 -26.66 12.57 6.21
N ALA A 140 -25.49 11.95 6.01
CA ALA A 140 -25.17 10.67 6.61
C ALA A 140 -23.75 10.57 7.14
N GLU A 141 -23.56 9.76 8.18
CA GLU A 141 -22.23 9.28 8.62
C GLU A 141 -21.76 8.17 7.66
N ILE A 142 -20.73 8.43 6.88
CA ILE A 142 -20.13 7.48 5.95
C ILE A 142 -18.97 6.70 6.58
N GLY A 143 -18.66 5.53 6.01
CA GLY A 143 -17.42 4.80 6.27
C GLY A 143 -16.40 5.07 5.18
N VAL A 144 -15.12 5.13 5.52
CA VAL A 144 -14.04 5.34 4.57
C VAL A 144 -12.87 4.40 4.85
N VAL A 145 -12.41 3.69 3.84
CA VAL A 145 -11.09 3.03 3.82
C VAL A 145 -10.15 3.89 2.99
N ALA A 146 -9.16 4.48 3.61
CA ALA A 146 -8.19 5.36 2.96
C ALA A 146 -6.83 4.66 2.80
N VAL A 147 -6.28 4.65 1.59
CA VAL A 147 -5.00 4.02 1.25
C VAL A 147 -4.08 5.05 0.61
N MET A 148 -2.91 5.24 1.20
CA MET A 148 -1.93 6.18 0.69
C MET A 148 -1.04 5.56 -0.37
N HIS A 149 -0.84 6.29 -1.46
CA HIS A 149 0.19 6.09 -2.46
C HIS A 149 1.12 7.29 -2.55
N SER A 150 2.40 7.03 -2.76
CA SER A 150 3.39 8.08 -2.99
C SER A 150 3.99 8.04 -4.40
N TRP A 151 3.50 7.15 -5.29
CA TRP A 151 4.10 6.87 -6.60
C TRP A 151 3.12 7.03 -7.76
N GLY A 152 3.63 7.54 -8.88
CA GLY A 152 3.00 7.43 -10.18
C GLY A 152 3.46 6.17 -10.95
N GLN A 153 2.97 6.01 -12.17
CA GLN A 153 3.32 4.87 -13.05
C GLN A 153 4.82 4.83 -13.40
N THR A 154 5.48 5.97 -13.43
CA THR A 154 6.90 6.17 -13.76
C THR A 154 7.80 6.21 -12.52
N LEU A 155 7.29 5.80 -11.35
CA LEU A 155 7.99 5.83 -10.07
C LEU A 155 8.37 7.24 -9.58
N GLN A 156 7.74 8.28 -10.08
CA GLN A 156 7.91 9.63 -9.56
C GLN A 156 7.15 9.80 -8.24
N HIS A 157 7.67 10.63 -7.36
CA HIS A 157 7.02 10.94 -6.09
C HIS A 157 5.76 11.77 -6.31
N HIS A 158 4.62 11.16 -6.06
CA HIS A 158 3.29 11.71 -6.32
C HIS A 158 2.31 11.29 -5.22
N PRO A 159 2.36 11.95 -4.05
CA PRO A 159 1.50 11.58 -2.92
C PRO A 159 0.02 11.81 -3.23
N HIS A 160 -0.78 10.78 -2.99
CA HIS A 160 -2.24 10.85 -3.15
C HIS A 160 -2.91 9.77 -2.29
N ILE A 161 -4.17 9.96 -1.98
CA ILE A 161 -4.97 9.01 -1.20
C ILE A 161 -6.10 8.46 -2.04
N HIS A 162 -6.20 7.15 -2.05
CA HIS A 162 -7.35 6.41 -2.55
C HIS A 162 -8.31 6.15 -1.40
N CYS A 163 -9.55 6.62 -1.52
CA CYS A 163 -10.61 6.38 -0.57
C CYS A 163 -11.66 5.45 -1.19
N LEU A 164 -11.97 4.35 -0.51
CA LEU A 164 -13.11 3.50 -0.81
C LEU A 164 -14.24 3.87 0.15
N VAL A 165 -15.40 4.19 -0.41
CA VAL A 165 -16.55 4.69 0.35
C VAL A 165 -17.79 3.94 -0.08
N PRO A 166 -18.55 3.30 0.85
CA PRO A 166 -19.88 2.75 0.55
C PRO A 166 -20.82 3.85 0.02
N GLY A 167 -21.70 3.49 -0.89
CA GLY A 167 -22.67 4.39 -1.49
C GLY A 167 -23.87 4.72 -0.59
N GLY A 168 -23.58 5.21 0.60
CA GLY A 168 -24.52 5.60 1.62
C GLY A 168 -23.88 5.62 3.00
N GLY A 169 -24.70 5.88 4.02
CA GLY A 169 -24.28 5.97 5.39
C GLY A 169 -25.42 5.90 6.39
N LEU A 170 -25.08 5.97 7.65
CA LEU A 170 -26.01 6.00 8.77
C LEU A 170 -26.55 7.41 8.95
N SER A 171 -27.87 7.56 9.16
CA SER A 171 -28.44 8.82 9.65
C SER A 171 -27.79 9.23 10.98
N SER A 172 -27.89 10.51 11.35
CA SER A 172 -27.29 11.04 12.58
C SER A 172 -27.75 10.34 13.86
N ASP A 173 -28.99 9.83 13.87
CA ASP A 173 -29.58 9.03 14.95
C ASP A 173 -29.25 7.53 14.83
N GLY A 174 -28.59 7.08 13.76
CA GLY A 174 -28.28 5.68 13.49
C GLY A 174 -29.49 4.80 13.17
N ALA A 175 -30.67 5.41 12.95
CA ALA A 175 -31.92 4.66 12.78
C ALA A 175 -32.20 4.24 11.33
N ARG A 176 -31.56 4.88 10.33
CA ARG A 176 -31.81 4.66 8.90
C ARG A 176 -30.51 4.58 8.12
N TRP A 177 -30.53 3.79 7.04
CA TRP A 177 -29.52 3.86 5.99
C TRP A 177 -29.94 4.92 4.96
N ILE A 178 -29.07 5.89 4.70
CA ILE A 178 -29.27 6.92 3.69
C ILE A 178 -28.41 6.56 2.49
N ALA A 179 -29.06 6.17 1.39
CA ALA A 179 -28.37 5.79 0.15
C ALA A 179 -27.95 7.00 -0.67
N CYS A 180 -26.79 6.90 -1.34
CA CYS A 180 -26.40 7.86 -2.37
C CYS A 180 -27.35 7.80 -3.58
N ARG A 181 -27.43 8.89 -4.35
CA ARG A 181 -28.11 8.89 -5.66
C ARG A 181 -27.43 7.90 -6.60
N PRO A 182 -28.17 7.19 -7.48
CA PRO A 182 -27.57 6.26 -8.44
C PRO A 182 -26.46 6.92 -9.26
N GLY A 183 -25.28 6.30 -9.28
CA GLY A 183 -24.12 6.75 -10.05
C GLY A 183 -23.45 8.06 -9.58
N PHE A 184 -23.94 8.66 -8.49
CA PHE A 184 -23.41 9.91 -7.94
C PHE A 184 -23.10 9.76 -6.45
N PHE A 185 -21.91 10.19 -6.05
CA PHE A 185 -21.52 10.20 -4.64
C PHE A 185 -21.64 11.60 -4.01
N LEU A 186 -20.67 12.46 -4.26
CA LEU A 186 -20.60 13.82 -3.75
C LEU A 186 -20.03 14.76 -4.84
N PRO A 187 -20.32 16.06 -4.80
CA PRO A 187 -19.84 17.01 -5.81
C PRO A 187 -18.32 17.22 -5.71
N VAL A 188 -17.59 16.78 -6.72
CA VAL A 188 -16.12 16.76 -6.77
C VAL A 188 -15.50 18.15 -6.56
N GLN A 189 -16.11 19.20 -7.11
CA GLN A 189 -15.63 20.57 -6.94
C GLN A 189 -15.73 21.05 -5.48
N VAL A 190 -16.78 20.65 -4.76
CA VAL A 190 -16.95 20.96 -3.33
C VAL A 190 -15.91 20.21 -2.51
N LEU A 191 -15.71 18.91 -2.82
CA LEU A 191 -14.66 18.11 -2.19
C LEU A 191 -13.28 18.73 -2.42
N SER A 192 -12.95 19.15 -3.65
CA SER A 192 -11.66 19.75 -3.99
C SER A 192 -11.39 21.04 -3.20
N ARG A 193 -12.38 21.93 -3.13
CA ARG A 193 -12.24 23.21 -2.40
C ARG A 193 -12.05 23.01 -0.91
N LEU A 194 -12.83 22.13 -0.29
CA LEU A 194 -12.71 21.85 1.15
C LEU A 194 -11.40 21.14 1.46
N PHE A 195 -11.02 20.13 0.67
CA PHE A 195 -9.75 19.40 0.83
C PHE A 195 -8.54 20.34 0.77
N ARG A 196 -8.49 21.23 -0.25
CA ARG A 196 -7.44 22.24 -0.40
C ARG A 196 -7.34 23.12 0.84
N ARG A 197 -8.48 23.67 1.30
CA ARG A 197 -8.52 24.51 2.49
C ARG A 197 -8.00 23.79 3.72
N LEU A 198 -8.57 22.64 4.07
CA LEU A 198 -8.18 21.87 5.25
C LEU A 198 -6.73 21.42 5.21
N PHE A 199 -6.24 21.04 4.02
CA PHE A 199 -4.85 20.63 3.86
C PHE A 199 -3.89 21.80 4.10
N LEU A 200 -4.14 22.96 3.50
CA LEU A 200 -3.27 24.13 3.61
C LEU A 200 -3.29 24.73 5.01
N GLU A 201 -4.45 24.79 5.67
CA GLU A 201 -4.59 25.20 7.07
C GLU A 201 -3.76 24.30 8.01
N GLN A 202 -3.87 22.98 7.87
CA GLN A 202 -3.10 22.03 8.66
C GLN A 202 -1.59 22.07 8.35
N LEU A 203 -1.21 22.29 7.09
CA LEU A 203 0.20 22.42 6.70
C LEU A 203 0.80 23.69 7.29
N GLN A 204 0.08 24.80 7.25
CA GLN A 204 0.48 26.06 7.85
C GLN A 204 0.64 25.94 9.38
N ALA A 205 -0.32 25.30 10.05
CA ALA A 205 -0.25 25.06 11.48
C ALA A 205 0.91 24.13 11.89
N SER A 206 1.45 23.35 10.96
CA SER A 206 2.58 22.45 11.21
C SER A 206 3.94 23.07 10.88
N PHE A 207 4.01 24.36 10.50
CA PHE A 207 5.20 25.01 9.98
C PHE A 207 6.45 24.81 10.86
N SER A 208 6.35 25.02 12.17
CA SER A 208 7.48 24.90 13.10
C SER A 208 8.11 23.49 13.16
N GLY A 209 7.37 22.47 12.74
CA GLY A 209 7.84 21.07 12.71
C GLY A 209 8.30 20.63 11.31
N LEU A 210 8.31 21.52 10.32
CA LEU A 210 8.76 21.20 8.97
C LEU A 210 10.25 21.52 8.78
N SER A 211 10.89 20.70 7.97
CA SER A 211 12.27 20.88 7.55
C SER A 211 12.34 21.17 6.06
N PHE A 212 13.22 22.08 5.67
CA PHE A 212 13.39 22.51 4.28
C PHE A 212 14.86 22.54 3.88
N PHE A 213 15.24 21.78 2.85
CA PHE A 213 16.60 21.65 2.38
C PHE A 213 16.71 21.89 0.87
N GLY A 214 17.92 22.20 0.40
CA GLY A 214 18.22 22.39 -1.02
C GLY A 214 17.33 23.46 -1.64
N THR A 215 16.65 23.17 -2.72
CA THR A 215 15.76 24.12 -3.43
C THR A 215 14.57 24.61 -2.60
N LEU A 216 14.22 23.92 -1.51
CA LEU A 216 13.15 24.31 -0.58
C LEU A 216 13.67 25.15 0.61
N ALA A 217 14.98 25.34 0.78
CA ALA A 217 15.56 26.10 1.89
C ALA A 217 14.94 27.50 2.08
N PRO A 218 14.55 28.26 1.05
CA PRO A 218 13.86 29.54 1.25
C PRO A 218 12.53 29.46 2.00
N LEU A 219 11.88 28.28 2.04
CA LEU A 219 10.64 28.07 2.77
C LEU A 219 10.83 28.00 4.30
N THR A 220 12.06 28.04 4.81
CA THR A 220 12.33 28.20 6.25
C THR A 220 11.88 29.57 6.76
N ASP A 221 11.83 30.57 5.89
CA ASP A 221 11.20 31.84 6.17
C ASP A 221 9.66 31.71 6.10
N GLN A 222 9.00 32.01 7.21
CA GLN A 222 7.55 31.87 7.33
C GLN A 222 6.77 32.76 6.35
N ALA A 223 7.28 33.95 6.02
CA ALA A 223 6.63 34.83 5.06
C ALA A 223 6.73 34.29 3.63
N VAL A 224 7.89 33.69 3.27
CA VAL A 224 8.07 32.99 1.99
C VAL A 224 7.15 31.78 1.91
N PHE A 225 7.09 30.98 2.96
CA PHE A 225 6.21 29.82 3.06
C PHE A 225 4.73 30.22 2.91
N ASN A 226 4.26 31.24 3.65
CA ASN A 226 2.88 31.71 3.55
C ASN A 226 2.54 32.24 2.15
N ARG A 227 3.45 32.94 1.48
CA ARG A 227 3.27 33.34 0.08
C ARG A 227 3.18 32.16 -0.88
N ALA A 228 3.96 31.11 -0.64
CA ALA A 228 3.88 29.87 -1.42
C ALA A 228 2.51 29.17 -1.24
N LEU A 229 2.01 29.08 0.02
CA LEU A 229 0.68 28.52 0.28
C LEU A 229 -0.45 29.36 -0.35
N ALA A 230 -0.35 30.68 -0.32
CA ALA A 230 -1.35 31.57 -0.94
C ALA A 230 -1.46 31.36 -2.46
N LYS A 231 -0.36 31.05 -3.14
CA LYS A 231 -0.39 30.65 -4.56
C LYS A 231 -1.14 29.32 -4.76
N LEU A 232 -0.95 28.36 -3.86
CA LEU A 232 -1.60 27.05 -3.93
C LEU A 232 -3.09 27.09 -3.57
N GLN A 233 -3.56 28.12 -2.86
CA GLN A 233 -4.98 28.38 -2.64
C GLN A 233 -5.74 28.79 -3.91
N ARG A 234 -5.05 29.35 -4.89
CA ARG A 234 -5.65 29.90 -6.13
C ARG A 234 -5.76 28.89 -7.25
N ILE A 235 -5.08 27.76 -7.15
CA ILE A 235 -5.11 26.69 -8.16
C ILE A 235 -6.13 25.62 -7.78
N ASP A 236 -6.67 24.93 -8.77
CA ASP A 236 -7.56 23.78 -8.52
C ASP A 236 -6.73 22.53 -8.17
N TRP A 237 -7.18 21.86 -7.10
CA TRP A 237 -6.58 20.60 -6.69
C TRP A 237 -7.40 19.44 -7.25
N VAL A 238 -6.70 18.40 -7.68
CA VAL A 238 -7.34 17.25 -8.33
C VAL A 238 -7.96 16.35 -7.29
N VAL A 239 -9.29 16.33 -7.28
CA VAL A 239 -10.10 15.29 -6.64
C VAL A 239 -10.87 14.56 -7.73
N TYR A 240 -10.85 13.25 -7.69
CA TYR A 240 -11.51 12.43 -8.68
C TYR A 240 -12.40 11.39 -8.01
N ALA A 241 -13.65 11.32 -8.41
CA ALA A 241 -14.58 10.29 -7.96
C ALA A 241 -14.99 9.44 -9.17
N LYS A 242 -14.66 8.15 -9.13
CA LYS A 242 -15.13 7.20 -10.14
C LYS A 242 -16.56 6.78 -9.85
N ARG A 243 -17.33 6.61 -10.92
CA ARG A 243 -18.58 5.86 -10.85
C ARG A 243 -18.31 4.47 -10.29
N PRO A 244 -19.25 3.88 -9.55
CA PRO A 244 -19.03 2.57 -8.95
C PRO A 244 -18.74 1.54 -10.03
N PHE A 245 -17.82 0.63 -9.73
CA PHE A 245 -17.60 -0.56 -10.53
C PHE A 245 -18.83 -1.48 -10.46
N ALA A 246 -18.88 -2.49 -11.32
CA ALA A 246 -20.00 -3.41 -11.44
C ALA A 246 -20.34 -4.20 -10.16
N GLY A 247 -19.56 -4.06 -9.07
CA GLY A 247 -19.85 -4.65 -7.77
C GLY A 247 -18.78 -4.33 -6.72
N PRO A 248 -19.08 -4.48 -5.43
CA PRO A 248 -18.18 -4.18 -4.33
C PRO A 248 -16.90 -5.03 -4.36
N GLU A 249 -16.98 -6.28 -4.79
CA GLU A 249 -15.83 -7.20 -4.89
C GLU A 249 -14.78 -6.71 -5.91
N GLN A 250 -15.23 -6.16 -7.04
CA GLN A 250 -14.32 -5.62 -8.06
C GLN A 250 -13.55 -4.41 -7.56
N VAL A 251 -14.18 -3.58 -6.74
CA VAL A 251 -13.53 -2.42 -6.11
C VAL A 251 -12.47 -2.88 -5.12
N LEU A 252 -12.76 -3.89 -4.30
CA LEU A 252 -11.78 -4.48 -3.39
C LEU A 252 -10.62 -5.12 -4.15
N SER A 253 -10.91 -5.91 -5.17
CA SER A 253 -9.88 -6.50 -6.03
C SER A 253 -8.99 -5.42 -6.67
N TYR A 254 -9.60 -4.32 -7.11
CA TYR A 254 -8.87 -3.17 -7.65
C TYR A 254 -7.98 -2.52 -6.58
N LEU A 255 -8.53 -2.20 -5.40
CA LEU A 255 -7.76 -1.62 -4.29
C LEU A 255 -6.69 -2.58 -3.76
N GLY A 256 -6.97 -3.87 -3.70
CA GLY A 256 -6.02 -4.88 -3.28
C GLY A 256 -4.75 -4.88 -4.13
N ARG A 257 -4.83 -4.49 -5.41
CA ARG A 257 -3.64 -4.31 -6.26
C ARG A 257 -2.76 -3.16 -5.78
N TYR A 258 -3.30 -2.21 -5.05
CA TYR A 258 -2.62 -0.99 -4.62
C TYR A 258 -2.30 -0.98 -3.12
N THR A 259 -3.08 -1.67 -2.28
CA THR A 259 -2.93 -1.61 -0.82
C THR A 259 -1.60 -2.18 -0.32
N HIS A 260 -1.11 -3.25 -0.96
CA HIS A 260 0.12 -3.95 -0.56
C HIS A 260 1.24 -3.83 -1.61
N ARG A 261 1.12 -2.91 -2.56
CA ARG A 261 2.20 -2.59 -3.50
C ARG A 261 2.94 -1.34 -3.00
N VAL A 262 4.25 -1.35 -3.13
CA VAL A 262 5.06 -0.14 -3.03
C VAL A 262 5.81 0.03 -4.34
N ALA A 263 5.71 1.21 -4.91
CA ALA A 263 6.38 1.63 -6.14
C ALA A 263 6.08 0.74 -7.36
N ILE A 264 6.63 -0.48 -7.43
CA ILE A 264 6.54 -1.35 -8.61
C ILE A 264 6.34 -2.82 -8.20
N ALA A 265 5.63 -3.60 -9.02
CA ALA A 265 5.58 -5.06 -8.93
C ALA A 265 6.63 -5.68 -9.85
N ASN A 266 7.19 -6.84 -9.48
CA ASN A 266 8.16 -7.56 -10.29
C ASN A 266 7.65 -7.84 -11.72
N SER A 267 6.35 -8.14 -11.87
CA SER A 267 5.72 -8.39 -13.18
C SER A 267 5.78 -7.22 -14.18
N ARG A 268 6.16 -6.03 -13.73
CA ARG A 268 6.36 -4.87 -14.60
C ARG A 268 7.79 -4.80 -15.14
N LEU A 269 8.76 -5.46 -14.51
CA LEU A 269 10.14 -5.49 -14.96
C LEU A 269 10.25 -6.30 -16.26
N ILE A 270 11.05 -5.82 -17.19
CA ILE A 270 11.26 -6.42 -18.51
C ILE A 270 12.70 -6.91 -18.64
N ALA A 271 13.68 -6.05 -18.35
CA ALA A 271 15.09 -6.34 -18.52
C ALA A 271 15.95 -5.62 -17.46
N LEU A 272 17.08 -6.24 -17.14
CA LEU A 272 18.20 -5.66 -16.39
C LEU A 272 19.48 -6.03 -17.16
N ALA A 273 19.96 -5.12 -17.98
CA ALA A 273 21.15 -5.32 -18.81
C ALA A 273 21.95 -4.03 -18.87
N GLU A 274 23.26 -4.11 -18.94
CA GLU A 274 24.20 -2.98 -19.08
C GLU A 274 23.96 -1.84 -18.08
N GLY A 275 23.61 -2.19 -16.83
CA GLY A 275 23.31 -1.19 -15.80
C GLY A 275 21.98 -0.45 -15.99
N GLN A 276 21.13 -0.90 -16.91
CA GLN A 276 19.83 -0.34 -17.23
C GLN A 276 18.70 -1.24 -16.74
N VAL A 277 17.61 -0.63 -16.24
CA VAL A 277 16.39 -1.32 -15.81
C VAL A 277 15.24 -0.87 -16.69
N SER A 278 14.66 -1.80 -17.45
CA SER A 278 13.49 -1.55 -18.29
C SER A 278 12.21 -2.10 -17.64
N PHE A 279 11.14 -1.33 -17.64
CA PHE A 279 9.86 -1.75 -17.07
C PHE A 279 8.66 -1.16 -17.82
N ARG A 280 7.51 -1.86 -17.75
CA ARG A 280 6.24 -1.42 -18.32
C ARG A 280 5.55 -0.39 -17.43
N TRP A 281 4.93 0.61 -18.07
CA TRP A 281 4.07 1.56 -17.40
C TRP A 281 2.86 1.93 -18.29
N ASN A 282 1.73 2.32 -17.66
CA ASN A 282 0.53 2.71 -18.38
C ASN A 282 0.43 4.23 -18.44
N ASP A 283 0.35 4.76 -19.66
CA ASP A 283 0.16 6.18 -19.90
C ASP A 283 -1.34 6.52 -19.92
N TYR A 284 -1.86 6.90 -18.75
CA TYR A 284 -3.27 7.25 -18.61
C TYR A 284 -3.69 8.53 -19.32
N ARG A 285 -2.74 9.39 -19.69
CA ARG A 285 -3.03 10.59 -20.51
C ARG A 285 -3.33 10.22 -21.96
N HIS A 286 -2.81 9.08 -22.40
CA HIS A 286 -3.01 8.55 -23.75
C HIS A 286 -3.79 7.22 -23.69
N HIS A 287 -4.98 7.25 -23.11
CA HIS A 287 -5.94 6.13 -23.04
C HIS A 287 -5.38 4.83 -22.44
N GLY A 288 -4.43 4.94 -21.51
CA GLY A 288 -3.87 3.78 -20.80
C GLY A 288 -2.94 2.90 -21.66
N LYS A 289 -2.37 3.43 -22.73
CA LYS A 289 -1.40 2.71 -23.56
C LYS A 289 -0.23 2.22 -22.73
N SER A 290 0.12 0.93 -22.87
CA SER A 290 1.31 0.36 -22.25
C SER A 290 2.55 0.85 -22.98
N LYS A 291 3.50 1.43 -22.23
CA LYS A 291 4.80 1.91 -22.71
C LYS A 291 5.92 1.29 -21.89
N VAL A 292 7.12 1.30 -22.43
CA VAL A 292 8.35 0.89 -21.74
C VAL A 292 9.13 2.13 -21.32
N MET A 293 9.68 2.08 -20.10
CA MET A 293 10.62 3.07 -19.58
C MET A 293 11.91 2.34 -19.22
N THR A 294 13.03 2.91 -19.64
CA THR A 294 14.37 2.44 -19.30
C THR A 294 15.07 3.51 -18.45
N LEU A 295 15.62 3.12 -17.33
CA LEU A 295 16.36 3.96 -16.40
C LEU A 295 17.70 3.31 -16.09
N THR A 296 18.71 4.10 -15.74
CA THR A 296 19.91 3.55 -15.10
C THR A 296 19.51 2.84 -13.80
N ALA A 297 20.24 1.82 -13.41
CA ALA A 297 19.98 1.11 -12.15
C ALA A 297 20.02 2.07 -10.94
N ASP A 298 20.92 3.06 -10.97
CA ASP A 298 21.02 4.13 -9.98
C ASP A 298 19.70 4.92 -9.86
N GLU A 299 19.20 5.46 -10.98
CA GLU A 299 17.94 6.22 -11.00
C GLU A 299 16.72 5.36 -10.66
N PHE A 300 16.71 4.08 -11.05
CA PHE A 300 15.65 3.15 -10.66
C PHE A 300 15.65 2.94 -9.13
N ILE A 301 16.81 2.69 -8.51
CA ILE A 301 16.97 2.52 -7.07
C ILE A 301 16.54 3.81 -6.36
N ARG A 302 17.04 4.97 -6.82
CA ARG A 302 16.65 6.28 -6.29
C ARG A 302 15.15 6.46 -6.29
N ARG A 303 14.48 6.25 -7.44
CA ARG A 303 13.01 6.36 -7.54
C ARG A 303 12.29 5.38 -6.65
N PHE A 304 12.75 4.15 -6.55
CA PHE A 304 12.16 3.16 -5.65
C PHE A 304 12.22 3.63 -4.19
N LEU A 305 13.35 4.13 -3.76
CA LEU A 305 13.60 4.58 -2.38
C LEU A 305 12.83 5.86 -2.01
N LEU A 306 12.43 6.71 -2.99
CA LEU A 306 11.53 7.84 -2.73
C LEU A 306 10.25 7.40 -2.01
N HIS A 307 9.81 6.16 -2.21
CA HIS A 307 8.56 5.62 -1.69
C HIS A 307 8.71 4.88 -0.36
N THR A 308 9.90 4.88 0.24
CA THR A 308 10.08 4.34 1.59
C THR A 308 9.28 5.18 2.58
N LEU A 309 8.47 4.48 3.38
CA LEU A 309 7.60 5.10 4.37
C LEU A 309 8.32 5.25 5.71
N PRO A 310 8.02 6.27 6.49
CA PRO A 310 8.54 6.42 7.86
C PRO A 310 8.26 5.18 8.71
N GLY A 311 9.11 4.94 9.72
CA GLY A 311 8.90 3.86 10.69
C GLY A 311 7.52 4.00 11.36
N GLY A 312 6.82 2.88 11.59
CA GLY A 312 5.49 2.89 12.25
C GLY A 312 4.35 3.53 11.43
N PHE A 313 4.61 4.09 10.26
CA PHE A 313 3.56 4.79 9.50
C PHE A 313 2.53 3.81 8.91
N HIS A 314 1.26 3.97 9.31
CA HIS A 314 0.13 3.20 8.76
C HIS A 314 -0.36 3.82 7.47
N ARG A 315 -0.21 3.09 6.36
CA ARG A 315 -0.62 3.54 5.03
C ARG A 315 -2.07 3.22 4.66
N ILE A 316 -2.76 2.43 5.47
CA ILE A 316 -4.19 2.14 5.38
C ILE A 316 -4.83 2.64 6.66
N ARG A 317 -5.87 3.47 6.54
CA ARG A 317 -6.62 4.01 7.67
C ARG A 317 -8.10 3.93 7.44
N TYR A 318 -8.85 3.83 8.53
CA TYR A 318 -10.29 3.65 8.53
C TYR A 318 -10.95 4.80 9.25
N TYR A 319 -12.07 5.31 8.70
CA TYR A 319 -12.77 6.47 9.25
C TYR A 319 -14.29 6.28 9.23
N GLY A 320 -15.01 7.11 9.99
CA GLY A 320 -16.46 7.06 10.12
C GLY A 320 -16.91 5.72 10.69
N PHE A 321 -17.99 5.15 10.19
CA PHE A 321 -18.51 3.87 10.71
C PHE A 321 -17.57 2.67 10.46
N LEU A 322 -16.55 2.82 9.62
CA LEU A 322 -15.49 1.80 9.40
C LEU A 322 -14.28 1.97 10.34
N ALA A 323 -14.27 2.97 11.25
CA ALA A 323 -13.18 3.13 12.20
C ALA A 323 -13.07 1.92 13.14
N ASN A 324 -11.84 1.51 13.46
CA ASN A 324 -11.55 0.24 14.14
C ASN A 324 -12.34 0.00 15.45
N GLY A 325 -12.50 1.05 16.27
CA GLY A 325 -13.14 0.92 17.60
C GLY A 325 -14.63 0.52 17.56
N HIS A 326 -15.35 0.84 16.48
CA HIS A 326 -16.80 0.65 16.38
C HIS A 326 -17.24 -0.10 15.14
N ARG A 327 -16.30 -0.56 14.32
CA ARG A 327 -16.57 -1.12 12.99
C ARG A 327 -17.53 -2.30 13.02
N ALA A 328 -17.29 -3.29 13.87
CA ALA A 328 -18.12 -4.49 13.93
C ALA A 328 -19.58 -4.16 14.27
N ALA A 329 -19.81 -3.37 15.33
CA ALA A 329 -21.14 -2.97 15.75
C ALA A 329 -21.85 -2.12 14.68
N LYS A 330 -21.15 -1.15 14.08
CA LYS A 330 -21.73 -0.29 13.04
C LYS A 330 -22.01 -1.04 11.74
N LEU A 331 -21.16 -1.99 11.33
CA LEU A 331 -21.44 -2.86 10.18
C LEU A 331 -22.64 -3.78 10.42
N THR A 332 -22.79 -4.34 11.62
CA THR A 332 -23.98 -5.10 12.01
C THR A 332 -25.22 -4.24 11.89
N ARG A 333 -25.17 -3.00 12.41
CA ARG A 333 -26.29 -2.05 12.29
C ARG A 333 -26.61 -1.71 10.83
N CYS A 334 -25.61 -1.45 10.01
CA CYS A 334 -25.79 -1.20 8.58
C CYS A 334 -26.50 -2.38 7.89
N ARG A 335 -26.08 -3.63 8.16
CA ARG A 335 -26.74 -4.83 7.59
C ARG A 335 -28.18 -4.96 8.01
N GLN A 336 -28.50 -4.72 9.28
CA GLN A 336 -29.88 -4.72 9.78
C GLN A 336 -30.75 -3.71 9.01
N LEU A 337 -30.25 -2.46 8.85
CA LEU A 337 -30.98 -1.41 8.14
C LEU A 337 -31.13 -1.69 6.64
N LEU A 338 -30.15 -2.36 6.04
CA LEU A 338 -30.19 -2.82 4.66
C LEU A 338 -31.01 -4.10 4.47
N ARG A 339 -31.52 -4.73 5.55
CA ARG A 339 -32.27 -5.99 5.56
C ARG A 339 -31.50 -7.13 4.91
N VAL A 340 -30.19 -7.21 5.16
CA VAL A 340 -29.34 -8.30 4.67
C VAL A 340 -28.90 -9.19 5.83
N PRO A 341 -28.63 -10.47 5.56
CA PRO A 341 -28.19 -11.41 6.60
C PRO A 341 -26.93 -10.86 7.30
N PRO A 342 -26.73 -11.24 8.57
CA PRO A 342 -25.42 -11.07 9.22
C PRO A 342 -24.31 -11.59 8.30
N ALA A 343 -23.12 -10.97 8.35
CA ALA A 343 -21.98 -11.59 7.67
C ALA A 343 -21.87 -13.05 8.14
N ALA A 344 -21.72 -13.98 7.20
CA ALA A 344 -21.39 -15.34 7.56
C ALA A 344 -20.20 -15.30 8.52
N ALA A 345 -20.30 -16.02 9.64
CA ALA A 345 -19.18 -16.11 10.57
C ALA A 345 -17.96 -16.55 9.77
N THR A 346 -16.99 -15.66 9.61
CA THR A 346 -15.74 -16.02 8.95
C THR A 346 -15.09 -17.05 9.87
N PRO A 347 -14.87 -18.30 9.41
CA PRO A 347 -14.16 -19.27 10.22
C PRO A 347 -12.87 -18.65 10.72
N ALA A 348 -12.51 -18.94 11.97
CA ALA A 348 -11.22 -18.50 12.48
C ALA A 348 -10.13 -18.92 11.48
N PRO A 349 -9.20 -18.04 11.14
CA PRO A 349 -8.14 -18.40 10.20
C PRO A 349 -7.39 -19.61 10.76
N PRO A 350 -7.03 -20.58 9.91
CA PRO A 350 -6.27 -21.73 10.35
C PRO A 350 -5.03 -21.30 11.12
N THR A 351 -4.76 -21.98 12.22
CA THR A 351 -3.54 -21.78 13.01
C THR A 351 -2.31 -22.26 12.24
N ASP A 352 -2.49 -23.26 11.39
CA ASP A 352 -1.44 -23.74 10.49
C ASP A 352 -1.24 -22.77 9.31
N TYR A 353 0.02 -22.29 9.17
CA TYR A 353 0.42 -21.40 8.11
C TYR A 353 0.26 -22.02 6.72
N ARG A 354 0.48 -23.33 6.55
CA ARG A 354 0.40 -24.02 5.25
C ARG A 354 -1.04 -24.07 4.76
N GLU A 355 -1.96 -24.44 5.65
CA GLU A 355 -3.39 -24.44 5.37
C GLU A 355 -3.91 -23.02 5.08
N ARG A 356 -3.48 -22.04 5.88
CA ARG A 356 -3.81 -20.62 5.63
C ARG A 356 -3.29 -20.14 4.28
N TYR A 357 -2.06 -20.53 3.92
CA TYR A 357 -1.48 -20.21 2.61
C TYR A 357 -2.31 -20.84 1.48
N ARG A 358 -2.70 -22.11 1.62
CA ARG A 358 -3.55 -22.82 0.66
C ARG A 358 -4.88 -22.12 0.45
N GLN A 359 -5.57 -21.75 1.52
CA GLN A 359 -6.86 -21.05 1.45
C GLN A 359 -6.76 -19.69 0.76
N LEU A 360 -5.68 -18.94 1.00
CA LEU A 360 -5.50 -17.60 0.44
C LEU A 360 -4.96 -17.57 -1.00
N THR A 361 -4.24 -18.58 -1.41
CA THR A 361 -3.53 -18.59 -2.71
C THR A 361 -4.04 -19.66 -3.67
N GLY A 362 -4.75 -20.67 -3.19
CA GLY A 362 -5.12 -21.85 -3.94
C GLY A 362 -3.98 -22.86 -4.16
N PHE A 363 -2.76 -22.56 -3.67
CA PHE A 363 -1.59 -23.43 -3.82
C PHE A 363 -1.23 -24.10 -2.48
N SER A 364 -0.94 -25.41 -2.52
CA SER A 364 -0.39 -26.11 -1.36
C SER A 364 1.12 -25.99 -1.29
N LEU A 365 1.66 -25.78 -0.09
CA LEU A 365 3.09 -25.87 0.17
C LEU A 365 3.55 -27.32 0.41
N GLU A 366 2.61 -28.25 0.60
CA GLU A 366 2.84 -29.66 0.90
C GLU A 366 2.84 -30.52 -0.36
N ILE A 367 2.55 -29.94 -1.51
CA ILE A 367 2.50 -30.65 -2.79
C ILE A 367 3.73 -30.31 -3.62
N CYS A 368 4.37 -31.34 -4.15
CA CYS A 368 5.50 -31.19 -5.05
C CYS A 368 5.09 -30.49 -6.34
N PRO A 369 5.78 -29.42 -6.74
CA PRO A 369 5.45 -28.68 -7.96
C PRO A 369 5.71 -29.44 -9.26
N ASP A 370 6.53 -30.50 -9.21
CA ASP A 370 6.97 -31.24 -10.38
C ASP A 370 6.08 -32.50 -10.64
N CYS A 371 5.81 -33.28 -9.59
CA CYS A 371 5.07 -34.56 -9.75
C CYS A 371 3.73 -34.58 -9.02
N GLY A 372 3.40 -33.59 -8.18
CA GLY A 372 2.16 -33.59 -7.39
C GLY A 372 2.20 -34.44 -6.12
N GLY A 373 3.32 -35.10 -5.80
CA GLY A 373 3.51 -35.91 -4.61
C GLY A 373 3.66 -35.09 -3.32
N GLN A 374 3.75 -35.78 -2.20
CA GLN A 374 3.86 -35.15 -0.87
C GLN A 374 5.29 -34.59 -0.63
N MET A 375 5.36 -33.36 -0.13
CA MET A 375 6.61 -32.73 0.31
C MET A 375 6.79 -32.91 1.81
N GLU A 376 7.95 -33.41 2.24
CA GLU A 376 8.31 -33.57 3.63
C GLU A 376 9.42 -32.62 4.06
N LEU A 377 9.38 -32.18 5.31
CA LEU A 377 10.39 -31.29 5.89
C LEU A 377 11.65 -32.10 6.25
N LEU A 378 12.77 -31.82 5.59
CA LEU A 378 14.07 -32.41 5.92
C LEU A 378 14.72 -31.75 7.14
N GLY A 379 14.57 -30.43 7.29
CA GLY A 379 15.13 -29.70 8.41
C GLY A 379 15.46 -28.24 8.10
N PRO A 380 15.93 -27.49 9.13
CA PRO A 380 16.26 -26.09 8.98
C PRO A 380 17.55 -25.89 8.19
N LEU A 381 17.56 -24.88 7.34
CA LEU A 381 18.77 -24.36 6.70
C LEU A 381 19.39 -23.26 7.59
N PRO A 382 20.68 -23.36 7.95
CA PRO A 382 21.34 -22.34 8.76
C PRO A 382 21.43 -21.01 8.01
N TYR A 383 21.52 -19.91 8.76
CA TYR A 383 21.82 -18.59 8.20
C TYR A 383 23.15 -18.06 8.75
N PRO A 384 23.87 -17.20 8.01
CA PRO A 384 25.08 -16.57 8.51
C PRO A 384 24.75 -15.78 9.78
N GLY A 385 25.28 -16.20 10.94
CA GLY A 385 24.97 -15.62 12.25
C GLY A 385 24.21 -16.53 13.22
N SER A 386 23.70 -17.68 12.79
CA SER A 386 23.26 -18.71 13.73
C SER A 386 24.49 -19.30 14.39
N ARG A 387 24.66 -19.07 15.70
CA ARG A 387 25.64 -19.86 16.48
C ARG A 387 25.24 -21.32 16.32
N LYS A 388 26.17 -22.15 15.81
CA LYS A 388 26.03 -23.60 15.87
C LYS A 388 25.90 -23.96 17.36
N THR A 389 24.71 -24.28 17.83
CA THR A 389 24.57 -25.11 19.01
C THR A 389 25.18 -26.45 18.61
N SER A 390 26.43 -26.70 19.00
CA SER A 390 27.04 -28.00 18.90
C SER A 390 26.16 -28.96 19.70
N ALA A 391 25.40 -29.80 19.00
CA ALA A 391 24.83 -30.97 19.61
C ALA A 391 26.03 -31.78 20.13
N ARG A 392 26.26 -31.78 21.44
CA ARG A 392 27.10 -32.76 22.09
C ARG A 392 26.36 -34.07 21.93
N TYR A 393 26.85 -34.92 21.04
CA TYR A 393 26.56 -36.33 21.11
C TYR A 393 27.30 -36.84 22.34
N ASP A 394 26.59 -37.06 23.43
CA ASP A 394 27.06 -37.87 24.54
C ASP A 394 27.14 -39.30 24.01
N THR A 395 28.35 -39.74 23.77
CA THR A 395 28.70 -41.17 23.65
C THR A 395 28.98 -41.68 25.06
N SER A 396 28.01 -42.32 25.67
CA SER A 396 28.26 -43.29 26.75
C SER A 396 27.24 -44.42 26.64
#